data_0548c91ad36c51ae8f5ffd9c9ff1b39f
#
_entry.id   0548c91ad36c51ae8f5ffd9c9ff1b39f
#
_cell.length_a   1.000
_cell.length_b   1.000
_cell.length_c   1.000
_cell.angle_alpha   90.00
_cell.angle_beta   90.00
_cell.angle_gamma   90.00
#
_symmetry.space_group_name_H-M   'P 1'
#
loop_
_entity.id
_entity.type
_entity.pdbx_description
1 polymer ?
#
loop_
_entity_poly.entity_id
_entity_poly.type
_entity_poly.pdbx_seq_one_letter_code
_entity_poly.pdbx_strand_id
1 'polypeptide(L)'
;MTLQGLPPHRSGDPPQALEAILFDCDGVLVDSEPITLRVLTDCLRAFGWQLSLEECMEQFLGRALQNELDRIARHAGRRPDEAWIAEFRRQRDEALLHEVQPTPGIASILPELHTGLGGRIACASGADRRKIELQLSVTGLIQWFEGRMFSGHEMPHTKPAPDVYLAAASFLGVDPKRCLVVEDSPTGVKAGVAAGATVLGFLPAFRPSKLAEELQHAGAVLVFENMQALPALARSLGLVMR
;
A
#
# COMPACT_ATOMS: atom_id res chain seq x y z
N MET A 1 -9.10 13.85 21.40
CA MET A 1 -7.65 13.92 21.17
C MET A 1 -7.36 15.26 20.51
N THR A 2 -6.62 16.14 21.17
CA THR A 2 -6.33 17.53 20.75
C THR A 2 -5.30 17.49 19.61
N LEU A 3 -5.62 18.16 18.49
CA LEU A 3 -4.75 18.35 17.31
C LEU A 3 -3.58 19.32 17.63
N GLN A 4 -2.64 18.91 18.46
CA GLN A 4 -1.40 19.68 18.70
C GLN A 4 -0.24 18.89 18.10
N GLY A 5 0.34 19.42 16.99
CA GLY A 5 1.62 18.94 16.50
C GLY A 5 1.72 18.64 14.99
N LEU A 6 1.01 19.37 14.12
CA LEU A 6 1.35 19.36 12.69
C LEU A 6 2.71 20.07 12.51
N PRO A 7 3.73 19.42 11.91
CA PRO A 7 4.99 20.10 11.60
C PRO A 7 4.75 21.20 10.56
N PRO A 8 5.48 22.34 10.64
CA PRO A 8 5.33 23.43 9.68
C PRO A 8 5.72 22.97 8.27
N HIS A 9 4.91 23.36 7.28
CA HIS A 9 5.21 23.18 5.86
C HIS A 9 6.60 23.74 5.52
N ARG A 10 7.44 22.93 4.85
CA ARG A 10 8.83 23.26 4.50
C ARG A 10 8.98 24.14 3.25
N SER A 11 7.92 24.76 2.72
CA SER A 11 8.01 25.74 1.63
C SER A 11 7.10 26.92 1.94
N GLY A 12 7.55 28.15 1.67
CA GLY A 12 6.82 29.38 1.93
C GLY A 12 5.60 29.63 1.03
N ASP A 13 5.14 28.63 0.30
CA ASP A 13 3.92 28.67 -0.48
C ASP A 13 2.71 28.30 0.39
N PRO A 14 1.55 28.92 0.21
CA PRO A 14 0.33 28.51 0.91
C PRO A 14 0.04 27.03 0.63
N PRO A 15 -0.49 26.28 1.62
CA PRO A 15 -0.80 24.86 1.43
C PRO A 15 -1.73 24.70 0.22
N GLN A 16 -1.27 23.99 -0.80
CA GLN A 16 -2.07 23.70 -1.97
C GLN A 16 -3.21 22.75 -1.58
N ALA A 17 -4.42 23.08 -2.03
CA ALA A 17 -5.57 22.22 -1.79
C ALA A 17 -5.35 20.83 -2.40
N LEU A 18 -5.53 19.78 -1.61
CA LEU A 18 -5.49 18.41 -2.08
C LEU A 18 -6.76 18.09 -2.87
N GLU A 19 -6.63 17.36 -3.98
CA GLU A 19 -7.73 17.11 -4.93
C GLU A 19 -7.94 15.64 -5.29
N ALA A 20 -7.00 14.78 -4.95
CA ALA A 20 -7.05 13.36 -5.25
C ALA A 20 -6.49 12.52 -4.09
N ILE A 21 -6.94 11.25 -4.00
CA ILE A 21 -6.34 10.27 -3.09
C ILE A 21 -5.81 9.09 -3.90
N LEU A 22 -4.57 8.72 -3.65
CA LEU A 22 -3.90 7.56 -4.23
C LEU A 22 -3.69 6.53 -3.11
N PHE A 23 -4.36 5.40 -3.22
CA PHE A 23 -4.29 4.32 -2.23
C PHE A 23 -3.27 3.27 -2.64
N ASP A 24 -2.44 2.81 -1.71
CA ASP A 24 -1.86 1.48 -1.87
C ASP A 24 -2.96 0.41 -1.79
N CYS A 25 -2.65 -0.80 -2.23
CA CYS A 25 -3.61 -1.91 -2.21
C CYS A 25 -3.46 -2.78 -0.97
N ASP A 26 -2.31 -3.43 -0.85
CA ASP A 26 -2.02 -4.40 0.20
C ASP A 26 -1.87 -3.69 1.55
N GLY A 27 -2.60 -4.14 2.58
CA GLY A 27 -2.58 -3.50 3.90
C GLY A 27 -3.38 -2.20 4.01
N VAL A 28 -3.75 -1.55 2.89
CA VAL A 28 -4.51 -0.29 2.86
C VAL A 28 -5.95 -0.49 2.37
N LEU A 29 -6.15 -0.98 1.16
CA LEU A 29 -7.49 -1.29 0.64
C LEU A 29 -7.97 -2.66 1.09
N VAL A 30 -7.06 -3.62 1.16
CA VAL A 30 -7.36 -5.02 1.52
C VAL A 30 -6.39 -5.54 2.57
N ASP A 31 -6.89 -6.37 3.48
CA ASP A 31 -6.10 -7.03 4.54
C ASP A 31 -5.51 -8.34 3.99
N SER A 32 -4.52 -8.21 3.11
CA SER A 32 -3.91 -9.34 2.38
C SER A 32 -2.61 -9.85 2.99
N GLU A 33 -1.94 -9.05 3.83
CA GLU A 33 -0.61 -9.36 4.34
C GLU A 33 -0.58 -10.63 5.22
N PRO A 34 -1.52 -10.88 6.16
CA PRO A 34 -1.52 -12.11 6.95
C PRO A 34 -1.61 -13.36 6.09
N ILE A 35 -2.43 -13.31 5.01
CA ILE A 35 -2.62 -14.43 4.08
C ILE A 35 -1.34 -14.67 3.27
N THR A 36 -0.79 -13.59 2.69
CA THR A 36 0.42 -13.64 1.88
C THR A 36 1.61 -14.19 2.66
N LEU A 37 1.81 -13.70 3.90
CA LEU A 37 2.92 -14.13 4.75
C LEU A 37 2.77 -15.57 5.24
N ARG A 38 1.54 -16.02 5.53
CA ARG A 38 1.27 -17.42 5.88
C ARG A 38 1.68 -18.33 4.71
N VAL A 39 1.20 -18.05 3.51
CA VAL A 39 1.54 -18.84 2.32
C VAL A 39 3.05 -18.79 2.04
N LEU A 40 3.68 -17.62 2.17
CA LEU A 40 5.13 -17.49 2.01
C LEU A 40 5.89 -18.33 3.04
N THR A 41 5.47 -18.32 4.31
CA THR A 41 6.06 -19.10 5.39
C THR A 41 6.03 -20.60 5.05
N ASP A 42 4.88 -21.10 4.59
CA ASP A 42 4.73 -22.51 4.22
C ASP A 42 5.59 -22.89 3.00
N CYS A 43 5.63 -22.02 1.99
CA CYS A 43 6.51 -22.21 0.83
C CYS A 43 7.99 -22.20 1.21
N LEU A 44 8.42 -21.30 2.10
CA LEU A 44 9.81 -21.22 2.55
C LEU A 44 10.21 -22.44 3.37
N ARG A 45 9.33 -22.93 4.25
CA ARG A 45 9.55 -24.18 5.00
C ARG A 45 9.72 -25.38 4.08
N ALA A 46 8.85 -25.52 3.10
CA ALA A 46 8.95 -26.57 2.07
C ALA A 46 10.21 -26.41 1.21
N PHE A 47 10.70 -25.20 1.04
CA PHE A 47 11.91 -24.88 0.28
C PHE A 47 13.21 -25.11 1.07
N GLY A 48 13.13 -25.33 2.41
CA GLY A 48 14.27 -25.64 3.27
C GLY A 48 14.64 -24.56 4.28
N TRP A 49 13.91 -23.43 4.33
CA TRP A 49 14.12 -22.40 5.33
C TRP A 49 13.05 -22.49 6.44
N GLN A 50 13.44 -23.07 7.57
CA GLN A 50 12.56 -23.19 8.73
C GLN A 50 12.48 -21.86 9.49
N LEU A 51 11.33 -21.18 9.39
CA LEU A 51 11.04 -19.93 10.11
C LEU A 51 9.59 -19.93 10.62
N SER A 52 9.33 -19.17 11.69
CA SER A 52 7.97 -18.92 12.17
C SER A 52 7.26 -17.87 11.31
N LEU A 53 5.93 -17.73 11.47
CA LEU A 53 5.18 -16.66 10.82
C LEU A 53 5.65 -15.27 11.29
N GLU A 54 5.99 -15.13 12.59
CA GLU A 54 6.52 -13.89 13.16
C GLU A 54 7.86 -13.51 12.54
N GLU A 55 8.78 -14.47 12.41
CA GLU A 55 10.06 -14.25 11.73
C GLU A 55 9.87 -13.93 10.24
N CYS A 56 8.89 -14.56 9.58
CA CYS A 56 8.54 -14.23 8.20
C CYS A 56 8.00 -12.79 8.09
N MET A 57 7.13 -12.38 9.00
CA MET A 57 6.61 -11.01 9.07
C MET A 57 7.74 -9.99 9.22
N GLU A 58 8.63 -10.18 10.19
CA GLU A 58 9.75 -9.27 10.43
C GLU A 58 10.68 -9.12 9.21
N GLN A 59 10.81 -10.18 8.43
CA GLN A 59 11.77 -10.22 7.32
C GLN A 59 11.17 -9.83 5.97
N PHE A 60 9.87 -10.03 5.75
CA PHE A 60 9.26 -9.91 4.42
C PHE A 60 8.11 -8.91 4.32
N LEU A 61 7.49 -8.49 5.44
CA LEU A 61 6.36 -7.56 5.40
C LEU A 61 6.74 -6.26 4.69
N GLY A 62 5.90 -5.82 3.75
CA GLY A 62 6.11 -4.61 2.96
C GLY A 62 7.29 -4.68 1.97
N ARG A 63 7.84 -5.87 1.71
CA ARG A 63 8.97 -6.07 0.79
C ARG A 63 8.55 -6.84 -0.45
N ALA A 64 9.06 -6.41 -1.61
CA ALA A 64 8.89 -7.18 -2.84
C ALA A 64 9.74 -8.46 -2.79
N LEU A 65 9.11 -9.63 -2.96
CA LEU A 65 9.78 -10.94 -2.91
C LEU A 65 11.00 -11.00 -3.85
N GLN A 66 10.93 -10.36 -5.00
CA GLN A 66 12.01 -10.32 -5.98
C GLN A 66 13.33 -9.76 -5.42
N ASN A 67 13.24 -8.84 -4.45
CA ASN A 67 14.41 -8.24 -3.82
C ASN A 67 15.00 -9.11 -2.69
N GLU A 68 14.29 -10.17 -2.31
CA GLU A 68 14.66 -11.04 -1.17
C GLU A 68 15.21 -12.42 -1.61
N LEU A 69 15.29 -12.69 -2.91
CA LEU A 69 15.71 -14.00 -3.42
C LEU A 69 17.10 -14.41 -2.95
N ASP A 70 18.04 -13.49 -2.83
CA ASP A 70 19.39 -13.75 -2.30
C ASP A 70 19.38 -14.06 -0.80
N ARG A 71 18.47 -13.46 -0.05
CA ARG A 71 18.25 -13.80 1.36
C ARG A 71 17.71 -15.20 1.49
N ILE A 72 16.68 -15.55 0.70
CA ILE A 72 16.11 -16.89 0.67
C ILE A 72 17.21 -17.92 0.32
N ALA A 73 18.01 -17.63 -0.70
CA ALA A 73 19.11 -18.52 -1.12
C ALA A 73 20.10 -18.81 0.01
N ARG A 74 20.46 -17.80 0.79
CA ARG A 74 21.39 -17.97 1.93
C ARG A 74 20.86 -18.87 3.03
N HIS A 75 19.55 -18.80 3.30
CA HIS A 75 18.92 -19.57 4.37
C HIS A 75 18.48 -20.97 3.92
N ALA A 76 18.02 -21.13 2.68
CA ALA A 76 17.54 -22.39 2.14
C ALA A 76 18.65 -23.22 1.46
N GLY A 77 19.86 -22.65 1.31
CA GLY A 77 20.98 -23.31 0.63
C GLY A 77 20.83 -23.38 -0.90
N ARG A 78 19.76 -22.83 -1.47
CA ARG A 78 19.50 -22.77 -2.91
C ARG A 78 18.64 -21.52 -3.24
N ARG A 79 18.86 -20.97 -4.44
CA ARG A 79 18.09 -19.80 -4.91
C ARG A 79 16.73 -20.26 -5.45
N PRO A 80 15.63 -19.55 -5.12
CA PRO A 80 14.34 -19.76 -5.77
C PRO A 80 14.44 -19.50 -7.27
N ASP A 81 13.92 -20.42 -8.07
CA ASP A 81 13.79 -20.27 -9.51
C ASP A 81 12.42 -19.71 -9.91
N GLU A 82 12.21 -19.47 -11.20
CA GLU A 82 10.93 -18.96 -11.72
C GLU A 82 9.76 -19.90 -11.43
N ALA A 83 9.99 -21.22 -11.43
CA ALA A 83 8.96 -22.21 -11.15
C ALA A 83 8.49 -22.13 -9.68
N TRP A 84 9.41 -21.97 -8.73
CA TRP A 84 9.09 -21.76 -7.32
C TRP A 84 8.32 -20.44 -7.10
N ILE A 85 8.75 -19.35 -7.77
CA ILE A 85 8.07 -18.07 -7.68
C ILE A 85 6.65 -18.17 -8.26
N ALA A 86 6.48 -18.84 -9.37
CA ALA A 86 5.18 -19.07 -10.00
C ALA A 86 4.24 -19.88 -9.10
N GLU A 87 4.76 -20.93 -8.46
CA GLU A 87 3.99 -21.77 -7.53
C GLU A 87 3.59 -21.01 -6.26
N PHE A 88 4.51 -20.23 -5.67
CA PHE A 88 4.17 -19.33 -4.57
C PHE A 88 3.03 -18.36 -4.96
N ARG A 89 3.13 -17.72 -6.13
CA ARG A 89 2.08 -16.80 -6.61
C ARG A 89 0.76 -17.52 -6.80
N ARG A 90 0.76 -18.72 -7.35
CA ARG A 90 -0.45 -19.51 -7.52
C ARG A 90 -1.13 -19.82 -6.18
N GLN A 91 -0.36 -20.31 -5.19
CA GLN A 91 -0.90 -20.61 -3.86
C GLN A 91 -1.38 -19.36 -3.14
N ARG A 92 -0.64 -18.25 -3.24
CA ARG A 92 -1.05 -16.95 -2.71
C ARG A 92 -2.37 -16.49 -3.34
N ASP A 93 -2.48 -16.51 -4.66
CA ASP A 93 -3.67 -16.05 -5.38
C ASP A 93 -4.89 -16.91 -5.02
N GLU A 94 -4.71 -18.22 -4.87
CA GLU A 94 -5.77 -19.13 -4.44
C GLU A 94 -6.23 -18.82 -3.00
N ALA A 95 -5.30 -18.61 -2.08
CA ALA A 95 -5.65 -18.23 -0.71
C ALA A 95 -6.35 -16.85 -0.66
N LEU A 96 -5.85 -15.87 -1.40
CA LEU A 96 -6.49 -14.55 -1.51
C LEU A 96 -7.91 -14.63 -2.10
N LEU A 97 -8.14 -15.47 -3.09
CA LEU A 97 -9.47 -15.66 -3.68
C LEU A 97 -10.53 -16.06 -2.64
N HIS A 98 -10.13 -16.82 -1.64
CA HIS A 98 -11.07 -17.36 -0.64
C HIS A 98 -11.10 -16.59 0.68
N GLU A 99 -10.03 -15.88 1.04
CA GLU A 99 -9.85 -15.39 2.39
C GLU A 99 -9.73 -13.86 2.49
N VAL A 100 -9.33 -13.15 1.40
CA VAL A 100 -9.06 -11.72 1.48
C VAL A 100 -10.32 -10.92 1.82
N GLN A 101 -10.16 -9.99 2.76
CA GLN A 101 -11.21 -9.07 3.19
C GLN A 101 -10.81 -7.62 2.92
N PRO A 102 -11.79 -6.72 2.75
CA PRO A 102 -11.51 -5.29 2.75
C PRO A 102 -10.88 -4.88 4.09
N THR A 103 -9.93 -3.96 4.07
CA THR A 103 -9.45 -3.33 5.31
C THR A 103 -10.64 -2.76 6.08
N PRO A 104 -10.74 -3.01 7.41
CA PRO A 104 -11.87 -2.54 8.20
C PRO A 104 -12.12 -1.05 8.04
N GLY A 105 -13.34 -0.68 7.63
CA GLY A 105 -13.78 0.70 7.44
C GLY A 105 -13.60 1.25 6.03
N ILE A 106 -12.76 0.66 5.16
CA ILE A 106 -12.50 1.20 3.82
C ILE A 106 -13.77 1.24 2.95
N ALA A 107 -14.53 0.16 2.92
CA ALA A 107 -15.73 0.07 2.10
C ALA A 107 -16.80 1.11 2.46
N SER A 108 -16.84 1.56 3.72
CA SER A 108 -17.80 2.57 4.19
C SER A 108 -17.46 4.00 3.78
N ILE A 109 -16.18 4.30 3.53
CA ILE A 109 -15.71 5.66 3.20
C ILE A 109 -15.49 5.89 1.69
N LEU A 110 -15.27 4.82 0.91
CA LEU A 110 -15.02 4.94 -0.52
C LEU A 110 -16.15 5.63 -1.30
N PRO A 111 -17.46 5.39 -1.03
CA PRO A 111 -18.55 6.10 -1.70
C PRO A 111 -18.46 7.62 -1.50
N GLU A 112 -18.24 8.07 -0.26
CA GLU A 112 -18.10 9.48 0.08
C GLU A 112 -16.88 10.10 -0.61
N LEU A 113 -15.71 9.45 -0.52
CA LEU A 113 -14.47 9.93 -1.12
C LEU A 113 -14.56 9.97 -2.65
N HIS A 114 -15.09 8.93 -3.27
CA HIS A 114 -15.26 8.88 -4.73
C HIS A 114 -16.16 10.00 -5.22
N THR A 115 -17.34 10.17 -4.61
CA THR A 115 -18.30 11.21 -4.99
C THR A 115 -17.72 12.60 -4.73
N GLY A 116 -17.20 12.84 -3.53
CA GLY A 116 -16.69 14.15 -3.12
C GLY A 116 -15.47 14.61 -3.92
N LEU A 117 -14.69 13.67 -4.45
CA LEU A 117 -13.52 13.96 -5.29
C LEU A 117 -13.83 13.90 -6.79
N GLY A 118 -15.10 13.69 -7.19
CA GLY A 118 -15.47 13.54 -8.60
C GLY A 118 -14.74 12.39 -9.29
N GLY A 119 -14.54 11.28 -8.58
CA GLY A 119 -13.86 10.08 -9.06
C GLY A 119 -12.33 10.14 -9.02
N ARG A 120 -11.72 11.21 -8.48
CA ARG A 120 -10.25 11.35 -8.40
C ARG A 120 -9.66 10.54 -7.25
N ILE A 121 -9.89 9.23 -7.29
CA ILE A 121 -9.21 8.23 -6.47
C ILE A 121 -8.58 7.17 -7.38
N ALA A 122 -7.44 6.63 -7.01
CA ALA A 122 -6.76 5.56 -7.74
C ALA A 122 -6.10 4.57 -6.77
N CYS A 123 -5.94 3.33 -7.23
CA CYS A 123 -5.13 2.31 -6.58
C CYS A 123 -3.75 2.27 -7.24
N ALA A 124 -2.68 2.40 -6.46
CA ALA A 124 -1.29 2.42 -6.93
C ALA A 124 -0.43 1.49 -6.06
N SER A 125 -0.27 0.25 -6.49
CA SER A 125 0.33 -0.84 -5.71
C SER A 125 1.68 -1.28 -6.27
N GLY A 126 2.56 -1.77 -5.37
CA GLY A 126 3.78 -2.49 -5.75
C GLY A 126 3.52 -3.92 -6.27
N ALA A 127 2.29 -4.43 -6.18
CA ALA A 127 1.92 -5.76 -6.65
C ALA A 127 1.74 -5.83 -8.17
N ASP A 128 1.74 -7.06 -8.70
CA ASP A 128 1.35 -7.31 -10.09
C ASP A 128 -0.15 -7.02 -10.31
N ARG A 129 -0.51 -6.62 -11.54
CA ARG A 129 -1.88 -6.24 -11.91
C ARG A 129 -2.90 -7.33 -11.59
N ARG A 130 -2.58 -8.59 -11.88
CA ARG A 130 -3.49 -9.71 -11.64
C ARG A 130 -3.86 -9.82 -10.15
N LYS A 131 -2.87 -9.65 -9.26
CA LYS A 131 -3.11 -9.66 -7.81
C LYS A 131 -4.02 -8.50 -7.39
N ILE A 132 -3.79 -7.28 -7.90
CA ILE A 132 -4.61 -6.10 -7.61
C ILE A 132 -6.05 -6.36 -8.04
N GLU A 133 -6.27 -6.78 -9.28
CA GLU A 133 -7.60 -7.06 -9.83
C GLU A 133 -8.33 -8.16 -9.07
N LEU A 134 -7.64 -9.25 -8.73
CA LEU A 134 -8.19 -10.36 -7.94
C LEU A 134 -8.69 -9.84 -6.58
N GLN A 135 -7.84 -9.14 -5.83
CA GLN A 135 -8.15 -8.66 -4.49
C GLN A 135 -9.31 -7.66 -4.49
N LEU A 136 -9.28 -6.67 -5.39
CA LEU A 136 -10.34 -5.67 -5.48
C LEU A 136 -11.66 -6.27 -6.00
N SER A 137 -11.61 -7.30 -6.86
CA SER A 137 -12.80 -8.01 -7.33
C SER A 137 -13.46 -8.82 -6.21
N VAL A 138 -12.67 -9.63 -5.50
CA VAL A 138 -13.18 -10.49 -4.41
C VAL A 138 -13.78 -9.65 -3.29
N THR A 139 -13.16 -8.53 -2.95
CA THR A 139 -13.64 -7.63 -1.89
C THR A 139 -14.74 -6.67 -2.34
N GLY A 140 -15.12 -6.68 -3.63
CA GLY A 140 -16.13 -5.78 -4.19
C GLY A 140 -15.68 -4.33 -4.32
N LEU A 141 -14.38 -4.04 -4.08
CA LEU A 141 -13.85 -2.67 -4.16
C LEU A 141 -13.54 -2.23 -5.59
N ILE A 142 -13.46 -3.16 -6.55
CA ILE A 142 -13.05 -2.90 -7.94
C ILE A 142 -13.88 -1.80 -8.59
N GLN A 143 -15.18 -1.71 -8.29
CA GLN A 143 -16.08 -0.69 -8.84
C GLN A 143 -15.61 0.75 -8.61
N TRP A 144 -14.85 1.00 -7.54
CA TRP A 144 -14.33 2.32 -7.21
C TRP A 144 -13.03 2.65 -7.94
N PHE A 145 -12.34 1.63 -8.49
CA PHE A 145 -11.01 1.73 -9.08
C PHE A 145 -10.95 1.26 -10.54
N GLU A 146 -12.07 0.92 -11.17
CA GLU A 146 -12.10 0.47 -12.55
C GLU A 146 -11.44 1.50 -13.48
N GLY A 147 -10.45 1.06 -14.27
CA GLY A 147 -9.61 1.91 -15.11
C GLY A 147 -8.61 2.78 -14.36
N ARG A 148 -8.54 2.72 -13.01
CA ARG A 148 -7.68 3.54 -12.14
C ARG A 148 -6.81 2.70 -11.21
N MET A 149 -6.37 1.55 -11.69
CA MET A 149 -5.44 0.65 -11.00
C MET A 149 -4.06 0.74 -11.67
N PHE A 150 -3.01 0.92 -10.89
CA PHE A 150 -1.63 1.04 -11.36
C PHE A 150 -0.76 0.02 -10.63
N SER A 151 -0.04 -0.80 -11.42
CA SER A 151 0.88 -1.81 -10.91
C SER A 151 2.32 -1.30 -11.02
N GLY A 152 3.08 -1.42 -9.93
CA GLY A 152 4.52 -1.12 -9.96
C GLY A 152 5.31 -2.04 -10.88
N HIS A 153 4.78 -3.24 -11.20
CA HIS A 153 5.40 -4.15 -12.17
C HIS A 153 5.29 -3.68 -13.63
N GLU A 154 4.41 -2.71 -13.91
CA GLU A 154 4.23 -2.09 -15.22
C GLU A 154 5.02 -0.77 -15.35
N MET A 155 5.72 -0.37 -14.29
CA MET A 155 6.50 0.84 -14.24
C MET A 155 7.99 0.56 -14.50
N PRO A 156 8.75 1.56 -14.98
CA PRO A 156 10.21 1.43 -15.13
C PRO A 156 10.90 1.05 -13.82
N HIS A 157 10.44 1.62 -12.70
CA HIS A 157 10.98 1.34 -11.36
C HIS A 157 9.83 1.12 -10.37
N THR A 158 10.00 0.10 -9.52
CA THR A 158 9.06 -0.18 -8.42
C THR A 158 9.33 0.72 -7.21
N LYS A 159 8.37 0.79 -6.27
CA LYS A 159 8.58 1.45 -4.96
C LYS A 159 9.92 0.98 -4.35
N PRO A 160 10.77 1.87 -3.83
CA PRO A 160 10.50 3.25 -3.40
C PRO A 160 10.60 4.32 -4.50
N ALA A 161 10.78 3.98 -5.77
CA ALA A 161 10.69 4.95 -6.85
C ALA A 161 9.25 5.49 -6.98
N PRO A 162 9.07 6.75 -7.41
CA PRO A 162 7.77 7.43 -7.41
C PRO A 162 6.86 7.02 -8.57
N ASP A 163 7.34 6.21 -9.52
CA ASP A 163 6.77 5.99 -10.85
C ASP A 163 5.27 5.64 -10.80
N VAL A 164 4.87 4.73 -9.91
CA VAL A 164 3.47 4.28 -9.82
C VAL A 164 2.54 5.39 -9.33
N TYR A 165 2.99 6.25 -8.41
CA TYR A 165 2.19 7.38 -7.92
C TYR A 165 2.15 8.52 -8.94
N LEU A 166 3.26 8.77 -9.66
CA LEU A 166 3.29 9.74 -10.75
C LEU A 166 2.35 9.32 -11.89
N ALA A 167 2.33 8.03 -12.26
CA ALA A 167 1.42 7.50 -13.27
C ALA A 167 -0.05 7.67 -12.85
N ALA A 168 -0.38 7.34 -11.59
CA ALA A 168 -1.73 7.50 -11.05
C ALA A 168 -2.18 8.97 -11.02
N ALA A 169 -1.33 9.88 -10.54
CA ALA A 169 -1.62 11.32 -10.51
C ALA A 169 -1.81 11.89 -11.92
N SER A 170 -0.92 11.53 -12.85
CA SER A 170 -1.02 11.93 -14.27
C SER A 170 -2.31 11.46 -14.92
N PHE A 171 -2.73 10.22 -14.68
CA PHE A 171 -3.98 9.68 -15.20
C PHE A 171 -5.21 10.45 -14.67
N LEU A 172 -5.19 10.83 -13.39
CA LEU A 172 -6.26 11.60 -12.78
C LEU A 172 -6.23 13.10 -13.19
N GLY A 173 -5.20 13.54 -13.91
CA GLY A 173 -5.02 14.94 -14.31
C GLY A 173 -4.74 15.87 -13.12
N VAL A 174 -4.09 15.36 -12.05
CA VAL A 174 -3.80 16.10 -10.83
C VAL A 174 -2.29 16.19 -10.62
N ASP A 175 -1.81 17.38 -10.24
CA ASP A 175 -0.41 17.55 -9.82
C ASP A 175 -0.14 16.63 -8.61
N PRO A 176 0.93 15.82 -8.61
CA PRO A 176 1.29 14.98 -7.46
C PRO A 176 1.33 15.73 -6.13
N LYS A 177 1.73 17.00 -6.12
CA LYS A 177 1.73 17.87 -4.93
C LYS A 177 0.33 18.14 -4.36
N ARG A 178 -0.70 17.90 -5.16
CA ARG A 178 -2.13 18.03 -4.79
C ARG A 178 -2.77 16.65 -4.56
N CYS A 179 -1.97 15.60 -4.48
CA CYS A 179 -2.42 14.25 -4.15
C CYS A 179 -2.12 13.91 -2.69
N LEU A 180 -3.05 13.22 -2.07
CA LEU A 180 -2.87 12.51 -0.81
C LEU A 180 -2.58 11.04 -1.12
N VAL A 181 -1.49 10.50 -0.59
CA VAL A 181 -1.17 9.07 -0.65
C VAL A 181 -1.53 8.43 0.69
N VAL A 182 -2.15 7.26 0.67
CA VAL A 182 -2.40 6.43 1.85
C VAL A 182 -1.59 5.15 1.71
N GLU A 183 -0.69 4.89 2.66
CA GLU A 183 0.33 3.83 2.59
C GLU A 183 0.57 3.18 3.95
N ASP A 184 0.90 1.89 3.96
CA ASP A 184 1.20 1.13 5.17
C ASP A 184 2.67 0.67 5.27
N SER A 185 3.48 0.93 4.24
CA SER A 185 4.88 0.50 4.18
C SER A 185 5.88 1.66 4.10
N PRO A 186 7.06 1.55 4.75
CA PRO A 186 8.11 2.56 4.62
C PRO A 186 8.58 2.76 3.18
N THR A 187 8.57 1.70 2.38
CA THR A 187 8.95 1.72 0.96
C THR A 187 7.96 2.53 0.14
N GLY A 188 6.67 2.34 0.38
CA GLY A 188 5.62 3.07 -0.31
C GLY A 188 5.50 4.51 0.16
N VAL A 189 5.68 4.80 1.46
CA VAL A 189 5.75 6.18 1.97
C VAL A 189 6.88 6.95 1.27
N LYS A 190 8.09 6.36 1.14
CA LYS A 190 9.19 6.98 0.40
C LYS A 190 8.83 7.25 -1.06
N ALA A 191 8.11 6.34 -1.71
CA ALA A 191 7.66 6.52 -3.09
C ALA A 191 6.67 7.68 -3.22
N GLY A 192 5.69 7.79 -2.31
CA GLY A 192 4.73 8.90 -2.27
C GLY A 192 5.42 10.24 -2.03
N VAL A 193 6.34 10.31 -1.07
CA VAL A 193 7.16 11.51 -0.79
C VAL A 193 8.02 11.89 -2.00
N ALA A 194 8.66 10.92 -2.64
CA ALA A 194 9.47 11.15 -3.84
C ALA A 194 8.63 11.62 -5.04
N ALA A 195 7.36 11.24 -5.13
CA ALA A 195 6.41 11.79 -6.10
C ALA A 195 6.00 13.24 -5.80
N GLY A 196 6.31 13.74 -4.60
CA GLY A 196 5.92 15.08 -4.14
C GLY A 196 4.55 15.14 -3.46
N ALA A 197 3.90 13.99 -3.22
CA ALA A 197 2.60 13.90 -2.58
C ALA A 197 2.65 14.09 -1.06
N THR A 198 1.53 14.48 -0.46
CA THR A 198 1.32 14.37 0.98
C THR A 198 1.02 12.91 1.33
N VAL A 199 1.73 12.32 2.29
CA VAL A 199 1.57 10.90 2.62
C VAL A 199 1.02 10.71 4.03
N LEU A 200 -0.07 9.96 4.15
CA LEU A 200 -0.58 9.42 5.41
C LEU A 200 -0.13 7.97 5.56
N GLY A 201 0.44 7.65 6.73
CA GLY A 201 0.79 6.29 7.10
C GLY A 201 -0.40 5.58 7.74
N PHE A 202 -0.86 4.48 7.18
CA PHE A 202 -1.89 3.64 7.78
C PHE A 202 -1.23 2.49 8.55
N LEU A 203 -1.76 2.20 9.74
CA LEU A 203 -1.31 1.09 10.57
C LEU A 203 -2.35 -0.03 10.53
N PRO A 204 -2.14 -1.10 9.75
CA PRO A 204 -3.02 -2.26 9.76
C PRO A 204 -2.97 -2.97 11.12
N ALA A 205 -3.99 -3.79 11.42
CA ALA A 205 -4.06 -4.53 12.68
C ALA A 205 -2.89 -5.51 12.85
N PHE A 206 -2.52 -6.19 11.77
CA PHE A 206 -1.36 -7.09 11.71
C PHE A 206 -0.13 -6.30 11.23
N ARG A 207 0.76 -5.97 12.17
CA ARG A 207 1.94 -5.14 11.89
C ARG A 207 3.08 -5.35 12.89
N PRO A 208 4.34 -5.03 12.51
CA PRO A 208 5.45 -4.92 13.47
C PRO A 208 5.24 -3.76 14.45
N SER A 209 5.73 -3.92 15.68
CA SER A 209 5.57 -2.90 16.74
C SER A 209 6.19 -1.54 16.41
N LYS A 210 7.22 -1.51 15.56
CA LYS A 210 7.96 -0.29 15.16
C LYS A 210 7.40 0.39 13.90
N LEU A 211 6.38 -0.17 13.28
CA LEU A 211 5.89 0.33 11.98
C LEU A 211 5.52 1.81 12.03
N ALA A 212 4.88 2.28 13.10
CA ALA A 212 4.51 3.70 13.23
C ALA A 212 5.73 4.63 13.12
N GLU A 213 6.81 4.31 13.83
CA GLU A 213 8.06 5.08 13.79
C GLU A 213 8.71 5.02 12.40
N GLU A 214 8.70 3.83 11.77
CA GLU A 214 9.27 3.63 10.45
C GLU A 214 8.54 4.43 9.37
N LEU A 215 7.19 4.49 9.41
CA LEU A 215 6.39 5.30 8.49
C LEU A 215 6.67 6.80 8.67
N GLN A 216 6.77 7.27 9.91
CA GLN A 216 7.13 8.66 10.20
C GLN A 216 8.53 9.01 9.69
N HIS A 217 9.52 8.16 9.95
CA HIS A 217 10.89 8.34 9.45
C HIS A 217 10.97 8.29 7.92
N ALA A 218 10.09 7.53 7.27
CA ALA A 218 9.98 7.48 5.82
C ALA A 218 9.36 8.75 5.21
N GLY A 219 8.71 9.59 6.03
CA GLY A 219 8.16 10.88 5.62
C GLY A 219 6.63 10.98 5.65
N ALA A 220 5.92 10.04 6.27
CA ALA A 220 4.49 10.19 6.52
C ALA A 220 4.23 11.39 7.43
N VAL A 221 3.33 12.30 7.01
CA VAL A 221 3.01 13.51 7.77
C VAL A 221 2.18 13.22 9.02
N LEU A 222 1.45 12.12 9.00
CA LEU A 222 0.66 11.60 10.11
C LEU A 222 0.49 10.09 9.94
N VAL A 223 0.39 9.37 11.05
CA VAL A 223 0.13 7.93 11.10
C VAL A 223 -1.20 7.70 11.82
N PHE A 224 -2.05 6.79 11.29
CA PHE A 224 -3.38 6.53 11.83
C PHE A 224 -3.74 5.04 11.72
N GLU A 225 -4.68 4.58 12.57
CA GLU A 225 -5.08 3.15 12.67
C GLU A 225 -6.54 2.90 12.26
N ASN A 226 -7.38 3.93 12.27
CA ASN A 226 -8.80 3.79 11.95
C ASN A 226 -9.09 4.37 10.57
N MET A 227 -9.36 3.51 9.58
CA MET A 227 -9.64 3.92 8.21
C MET A 227 -10.86 4.83 8.11
N GLN A 228 -11.85 4.69 9.00
CA GLN A 228 -13.01 5.58 9.04
C GLN A 228 -12.66 7.03 9.41
N ALA A 229 -11.50 7.27 10.00
CA ALA A 229 -11.02 8.62 10.28
C ALA A 229 -10.41 9.32 9.03
N LEU A 230 -10.11 8.57 7.97
CA LEU A 230 -9.43 9.11 6.78
C LEU A 230 -10.11 10.33 6.17
N PRO A 231 -11.46 10.39 5.96
CA PRO A 231 -12.09 11.59 5.38
C PRO A 231 -11.87 12.85 6.21
N ALA A 232 -11.95 12.74 7.54
CA ALA A 232 -11.72 13.87 8.44
C ALA A 232 -10.25 14.30 8.47
N LEU A 233 -9.32 13.34 8.53
CA LEU A 233 -7.87 13.60 8.48
C LEU A 233 -7.48 14.26 7.15
N ALA A 234 -7.98 13.75 6.04
CA ALA A 234 -7.70 14.31 4.71
C ALA A 234 -8.20 15.76 4.58
N ARG A 235 -9.41 16.06 5.07
CA ARG A 235 -9.92 17.45 5.12
C ARG A 235 -9.04 18.35 5.99
N SER A 236 -8.56 17.88 7.14
CA SER A 236 -7.66 18.66 8.01
C SER A 236 -6.32 18.99 7.34
N LEU A 237 -5.91 18.19 6.35
CA LEU A 237 -4.73 18.41 5.51
C LEU A 237 -5.01 19.21 4.24
N GLY A 238 -6.25 19.70 4.06
CA GLY A 238 -6.61 20.55 2.93
C GLY A 238 -7.26 19.80 1.75
N LEU A 239 -7.75 18.56 1.95
CA LEU A 239 -8.52 17.85 0.90
C LEU A 239 -9.84 18.59 0.64
N VAL A 240 -10.04 19.00 -0.61
CA VAL A 240 -11.26 19.67 -1.05
C VAL A 240 -12.20 18.64 -1.68
N MET A 241 -13.34 18.44 -1.06
CA MET A 241 -14.43 17.61 -1.55
C MET A 241 -15.59 18.52 -1.98
N ARG A 242 -16.24 18.18 -3.09
CA ARG A 242 -17.40 18.90 -3.62
C ARG A 242 -18.71 18.28 -3.18
#